data_8767c6473befe7ac00ed6b8bba285182
#
_entry.id   8767c6473befe7ac00ed6b8bba285182
#
_cell.length_a   1.000
_cell.length_b   1.000
_cell.length_c   1.000
_cell.angle_alpha   90.00
_cell.angle_beta   90.00
_cell.angle_gamma   90.00
#
_symmetry.space_group_name_H-M   'P 1'
#
loop_
_entity.id
_entity.type
_entity.pdbx_description
1 polymer ?
#
loop_
_entity_poly.entity_id
_entity_poly.type
_entity_poly.pdbx_seq_one_letter_code
_entity_poly.pdbx_strand_id
1 'polypeptide(L)'
;MKALTYHGPHHVQVENVPDPGVEQADDIILRITATAICGSDLHLYRGKIPQVKHGDIFGHEFMGEVVETGKDVKNLQKGDRVVIPFVIACGDCFFCRLQQYAACENTNAGKGAALNKKQIPAPAALFGYSHLYGGVPGGQAEYVRVPKGNVGPFKVPPLLSDDKALFLSDILPTAWH
;
A
#
# COMPACT_ATOMS: atom_id res chain seq x y z
N MET A 1 -8.34 1.92 15.68
CA MET A 1 -6.87 1.75 15.64
C MET A 1 -6.15 3.08 15.68
N LYS A 2 -4.87 3.08 16.06
CA LYS A 2 -4.01 4.28 15.90
C LYS A 2 -3.39 4.30 14.50
N ALA A 3 -3.31 5.50 13.90
CA ALA A 3 -2.67 5.70 12.62
C ALA A 3 -2.00 7.09 12.56
N LEU A 4 -0.95 7.21 11.73
CA LEU A 4 -0.34 8.50 11.41
C LEU A 4 -1.10 9.13 10.26
N THR A 5 -1.81 10.22 10.54
CA THR A 5 -2.68 10.93 9.60
C THR A 5 -2.12 12.29 9.20
N TYR A 6 -2.37 12.69 7.96
CA TYR A 6 -1.97 13.98 7.42
C TYR A 6 -3.00 15.07 7.72
N HIS A 7 -2.56 16.20 8.24
CA HIS A 7 -3.40 17.37 8.58
C HIS A 7 -3.03 18.64 7.80
N GLY A 8 -2.08 18.55 6.89
CA GLY A 8 -1.59 19.67 6.10
C GLY A 8 -0.06 19.68 6.02
N PRO A 9 0.53 20.57 5.21
CA PRO A 9 1.98 20.67 5.11
C PRO A 9 2.65 20.86 6.47
N HIS A 10 3.66 20.05 6.75
CA HIS A 10 4.39 20.01 8.01
C HIS A 10 3.55 19.61 9.24
N HIS A 11 2.37 19.03 9.01
CA HIS A 11 1.49 18.61 10.10
C HIS A 11 0.98 17.19 9.86
N VAL A 12 1.46 16.27 10.66
CA VAL A 12 0.96 14.89 10.81
C VAL A 12 0.76 14.62 12.30
N GLN A 13 -0.19 13.76 12.63
CA GLN A 13 -0.40 13.36 14.02
C GLN A 13 -0.86 11.91 14.12
N VAL A 14 -0.58 11.28 15.26
CA VAL A 14 -1.11 9.96 15.59
C VAL A 14 -2.46 10.14 16.27
N GLU A 15 -3.50 9.56 15.66
CA GLU A 15 -4.85 9.64 16.18
C GLU A 15 -5.61 8.32 16.04
N ASN A 16 -6.76 8.23 16.71
CA ASN A 16 -7.64 7.09 16.58
C ASN A 16 -8.52 7.24 15.34
N VAL A 17 -8.44 6.27 14.45
CA VAL A 17 -9.27 6.15 13.26
C VAL A 17 -10.04 4.82 13.29
N PRO A 18 -11.12 4.66 12.50
CA PRO A 18 -11.82 3.37 12.38
C PRO A 18 -10.86 2.24 11.97
N ASP A 19 -11.10 1.04 12.48
CA ASP A 19 -10.37 -0.15 12.03
C ASP A 19 -10.75 -0.48 10.59
N PRO A 20 -9.80 -0.93 9.75
CA PRO A 20 -10.11 -1.38 8.41
C PRO A 20 -10.84 -2.72 8.46
N GLY A 21 -11.74 -2.96 7.50
CA GLY A 21 -12.41 -4.24 7.28
C GLY A 21 -12.21 -4.75 5.86
N VAL A 22 -12.54 -6.02 5.62
CA VAL A 22 -12.58 -6.62 4.28
C VAL A 22 -13.71 -5.97 3.48
N GLU A 23 -13.40 -5.33 2.36
CA GLU A 23 -14.37 -4.68 1.47
C GLU A 23 -14.59 -5.50 0.19
N GLN A 24 -13.53 -6.13 -0.31
CA GLN A 24 -13.57 -6.98 -1.49
C GLN A 24 -13.23 -8.43 -1.13
N ALA A 25 -13.71 -9.35 -1.92
CA ALA A 25 -13.55 -10.78 -1.65
C ALA A 25 -12.08 -11.26 -1.66
N ASP A 26 -11.19 -10.52 -2.28
CA ASP A 26 -9.75 -10.80 -2.38
C ASP A 26 -8.87 -9.87 -1.53
N ASP A 27 -9.47 -9.11 -0.59
CA ASP A 27 -8.73 -8.30 0.38
C ASP A 27 -8.17 -9.16 1.51
N ILE A 28 -7.12 -8.65 2.16
CA ILE A 28 -6.66 -9.12 3.47
C ILE A 28 -6.56 -7.95 4.45
N ILE A 29 -6.66 -8.23 5.74
CA ILE A 29 -6.35 -7.29 6.80
C ILE A 29 -5.05 -7.73 7.47
N LEU A 30 -4.11 -6.80 7.58
CA LEU A 30 -2.86 -7.01 8.30
C LEU A 30 -2.87 -6.26 9.63
N ARG A 31 -2.37 -6.92 10.66
CA ARG A 31 -1.82 -6.28 11.85
C ARG A 31 -0.37 -5.95 11.56
N ILE A 32 -0.02 -4.67 11.55
CA ILE A 32 1.33 -4.21 11.21
C ILE A 32 2.30 -4.59 12.31
N THR A 33 3.44 -5.18 11.93
CA THR A 33 4.53 -5.53 12.84
C THR A 33 5.76 -4.65 12.63
N ALA A 34 5.95 -4.14 11.42
CA ALA A 34 7.00 -3.18 11.09
C ALA A 34 6.58 -2.27 9.95
N THR A 35 6.97 -1.01 10.03
CA THR A 35 6.81 0.00 8.97
C THR A 35 8.04 0.90 8.93
N ALA A 36 8.35 1.45 7.76
CA ALA A 36 9.44 2.41 7.59
C ALA A 36 8.92 3.78 7.13
N ILE A 37 9.77 4.79 7.27
CA ILE A 37 9.56 6.13 6.73
C ILE A 37 10.52 6.30 5.56
N CYS A 38 9.97 6.44 4.37
CA CYS A 38 10.73 6.69 3.14
C CYS A 38 11.02 8.19 2.94
N GLY A 39 12.05 8.48 2.18
CA GLY A 39 12.31 9.86 1.73
C GLY A 39 11.14 10.48 0.96
N SER A 40 10.33 9.68 0.26
CA SER A 40 9.13 10.13 -0.44
C SER A 40 8.00 10.56 0.50
N ASP A 41 7.88 10.00 1.70
CA ASP A 41 6.93 10.44 2.73
C ASP A 41 7.22 11.89 3.15
N LEU A 42 8.49 12.29 3.15
CA LEU A 42 8.89 13.69 3.46
C LEU A 42 8.40 14.68 2.38
N HIS A 43 8.20 14.24 1.14
CA HIS A 43 7.59 15.08 0.11
C HIS A 43 6.10 15.27 0.33
N LEU A 44 5.39 14.22 0.77
CA LEU A 44 3.99 14.29 1.20
C LEU A 44 3.86 15.23 2.41
N TYR A 45 4.67 15.00 3.46
CA TYR A 45 4.71 15.82 4.68
C TYR A 45 4.93 17.30 4.39
N ARG A 46 5.83 17.63 3.45
CA ARG A 46 6.14 19.02 3.05
C ARG A 46 5.11 19.62 2.09
N GLY A 47 4.05 18.90 1.72
CA GLY A 47 3.03 19.37 0.79
C GLY A 47 3.52 19.54 -0.65
N LYS A 48 4.63 18.87 -1.03
CA LYS A 48 5.19 18.95 -2.40
C LYS A 48 4.47 18.06 -3.40
N ILE A 49 3.75 17.06 -2.94
CA ILE A 49 2.97 16.14 -3.77
C ILE A 49 1.50 16.60 -3.75
N PRO A 50 0.90 16.85 -4.93
CA PRO A 50 -0.50 17.27 -4.99
C PRO A 50 -1.46 16.14 -4.62
N GLN A 51 -2.69 16.54 -4.26
CA GLN A 51 -3.80 15.64 -3.96
C GLN A 51 -3.57 14.72 -2.73
N VAL A 52 -2.78 15.17 -1.76
CA VAL A 52 -2.81 14.62 -0.40
C VAL A 52 -3.93 15.33 0.35
N LYS A 53 -4.79 14.59 1.03
CA LYS A 53 -5.95 15.12 1.74
C LYS A 53 -5.80 14.97 3.24
N HIS A 54 -6.49 15.85 3.96
CA HIS A 54 -6.62 15.72 5.41
C HIS A 54 -7.20 14.35 5.79
N GLY A 55 -6.58 13.67 6.72
CA GLY A 55 -6.96 12.34 7.18
C GLY A 55 -6.31 11.18 6.40
N ASP A 56 -5.54 11.45 5.32
CA ASP A 56 -4.79 10.39 4.63
C ASP A 56 -3.78 9.73 5.57
N ILE A 57 -3.73 8.40 5.57
CA ILE A 57 -2.79 7.60 6.36
C ILE A 57 -1.57 7.30 5.50
N PHE A 58 -0.38 7.68 5.97
CA PHE A 58 0.88 7.49 5.26
C PHE A 58 1.47 6.08 5.43
N GLY A 59 2.56 5.82 4.71
CA GLY A 59 3.37 4.62 4.81
C GLY A 59 3.11 3.62 3.70
N HIS A 60 4.08 3.49 2.79
CA HIS A 60 4.05 2.53 1.68
C HIS A 60 5.07 1.40 1.85
N GLU A 61 5.86 1.43 2.93
CA GLU A 61 6.82 0.41 3.32
C GLU A 61 6.37 -0.26 4.60
N PHE A 62 5.76 -1.44 4.51
CA PHE A 62 5.25 -2.14 5.69
C PHE A 62 5.17 -3.65 5.52
N MET A 63 5.10 -4.31 6.64
CA MET A 63 4.84 -5.73 6.76
C MET A 63 4.00 -6.03 7.99
N GLY A 64 3.46 -7.24 8.07
CA GLY A 64 2.64 -7.63 9.20
C GLY A 64 2.19 -9.08 9.15
N GLU A 65 1.28 -9.39 10.05
CA GLU A 65 0.60 -10.68 10.16
C GLU A 65 -0.82 -10.56 9.62
N VAL A 66 -1.23 -11.50 8.78
CA VAL A 66 -2.59 -11.60 8.28
C VAL A 66 -3.53 -11.95 9.44
N VAL A 67 -4.49 -11.08 9.72
CA VAL A 67 -5.50 -11.31 10.78
C VAL A 67 -6.87 -11.67 10.22
N GLU A 68 -7.16 -11.27 8.97
CA GLU A 68 -8.40 -11.60 8.28
C GLU A 68 -8.15 -11.73 6.78
N THR A 69 -8.91 -12.61 6.10
CA THR A 69 -8.86 -12.80 4.65
C THR A 69 -10.26 -12.77 4.07
N GLY A 70 -10.41 -12.13 2.92
CA GLY A 70 -11.60 -12.26 2.09
C GLY A 70 -11.76 -13.70 1.56
N LYS A 71 -12.97 -14.07 1.20
CA LYS A 71 -13.33 -15.45 0.79
C LYS A 71 -12.63 -15.96 -0.48
N ASP A 72 -12.14 -15.06 -1.32
CA ASP A 72 -11.46 -15.40 -2.58
C ASP A 72 -9.93 -15.32 -2.47
N VAL A 73 -9.40 -15.10 -1.27
CA VAL A 73 -7.96 -15.21 -0.99
C VAL A 73 -7.58 -16.70 -0.96
N LYS A 74 -6.57 -17.09 -1.77
CA LYS A 74 -6.21 -18.49 -2.01
C LYS A 74 -4.85 -18.88 -1.48
N ASN A 75 -3.93 -17.94 -1.43
CA ASN A 75 -2.50 -18.18 -1.16
C ASN A 75 -2.06 -17.72 0.23
N LEU A 76 -2.96 -17.09 1.00
CA LEU A 76 -2.71 -16.59 2.34
C LEU A 76 -3.77 -17.08 3.32
N GLN A 77 -3.37 -17.17 4.60
CA GLN A 77 -4.25 -17.49 5.70
C GLN A 77 -3.91 -16.66 6.93
N LYS A 78 -4.83 -16.60 7.88
CA LYS A 78 -4.60 -15.96 9.18
C LYS A 78 -3.36 -16.53 9.86
N GLY A 79 -2.49 -15.64 10.37
CA GLY A 79 -1.21 -15.97 10.98
C GLY A 79 -0.02 -15.94 10.02
N ASP A 80 -0.24 -15.86 8.70
CA ASP A 80 0.86 -15.68 7.76
C ASP A 80 1.55 -14.33 7.97
N ARG A 81 2.88 -14.33 8.05
CA ARG A 81 3.71 -13.12 8.03
C ARG A 81 3.99 -12.74 6.58
N VAL A 82 3.68 -11.51 6.21
CA VAL A 82 3.83 -11.02 4.84
C VAL A 82 4.47 -9.65 4.80
N VAL A 83 5.30 -9.42 3.78
CA VAL A 83 5.77 -8.08 3.38
C VAL A 83 4.95 -7.62 2.18
N ILE A 84 4.62 -6.33 2.15
CA ILE A 84 3.74 -5.76 1.15
C ILE A 84 4.52 -4.82 0.24
N PRO A 85 4.57 -5.06 -1.09
CA PRO A 85 5.12 -4.10 -2.03
C PRO A 85 4.24 -2.85 -2.08
N PHE A 86 4.85 -1.68 -2.28
CA PHE A 86 4.11 -0.42 -2.30
C PHE A 86 3.10 -0.29 -3.44
N VAL A 87 3.28 -1.03 -4.54
CA VAL A 87 2.39 -1.05 -5.71
C VAL A 87 1.26 -2.04 -5.52
N ILE A 88 0.03 -1.61 -5.80
CA ILE A 88 -1.15 -2.46 -5.78
C ILE A 88 -1.46 -2.92 -7.22
N ALA A 89 -1.45 -4.22 -7.46
CA ALA A 89 -1.69 -4.80 -8.77
C ALA A 89 -2.84 -5.81 -8.76
N CYS A 90 -3.64 -5.86 -9.82
CA CYS A 90 -4.78 -6.80 -9.90
C CYS A 90 -4.39 -8.21 -10.37
N GLY A 91 -3.20 -8.38 -10.97
CA GLY A 91 -2.72 -9.66 -11.49
C GLY A 91 -3.29 -10.11 -12.83
N ASP A 92 -4.33 -9.46 -13.36
CA ASP A 92 -5.11 -9.98 -14.50
C ASP A 92 -5.26 -9.02 -15.70
N CYS A 93 -5.00 -7.73 -15.55
CA CYS A 93 -5.07 -6.78 -16.67
C CYS A 93 -3.91 -7.00 -17.67
N PHE A 94 -3.98 -6.32 -18.81
CA PHE A 94 -2.96 -6.42 -19.86
C PHE A 94 -1.54 -6.22 -19.30
N PHE A 95 -1.29 -5.16 -18.55
CA PHE A 95 0.03 -4.88 -18.00
C PHE A 95 0.45 -5.89 -16.93
N CYS A 96 -0.47 -6.32 -16.05
CA CYS A 96 -0.14 -7.33 -15.04
C CYS A 96 0.26 -8.67 -15.66
N ARG A 97 -0.39 -9.11 -16.75
CA ARG A 97 -0.02 -10.32 -17.49
C ARG A 97 1.37 -10.22 -18.13
N LEU A 98 1.83 -9.00 -18.43
CA LEU A 98 3.20 -8.73 -18.88
C LEU A 98 4.18 -8.46 -17.73
N GLN A 99 3.77 -8.70 -16.47
CA GLN A 99 4.55 -8.44 -15.25
C GLN A 99 4.92 -6.95 -15.05
N GLN A 100 4.21 -6.04 -15.70
CA GLN A 100 4.36 -4.59 -15.56
C GLN A 100 3.37 -4.06 -14.52
N TYR A 101 3.51 -4.50 -13.29
CA TYR A 101 2.56 -4.24 -12.20
C TYR A 101 2.37 -2.76 -11.88
N ALA A 102 3.42 -1.95 -12.03
CA ALA A 102 3.36 -0.50 -11.83
C ALA A 102 2.42 0.23 -12.82
N ALA A 103 2.07 -0.41 -13.92
CA ALA A 103 1.13 0.10 -14.92
C ALA A 103 -0.27 -0.56 -14.82
N CYS A 104 -0.61 -1.18 -13.68
CA CYS A 104 -1.92 -1.83 -13.50
C CYS A 104 -3.08 -0.88 -13.80
N GLU A 105 -3.96 -1.27 -14.72
CA GLU A 105 -5.09 -0.45 -15.16
C GLU A 105 -6.26 -0.43 -14.18
N ASN A 106 -6.34 -1.41 -13.27
CA ASN A 106 -7.54 -1.67 -12.49
C ASN A 106 -7.48 -1.15 -11.05
N THR A 107 -6.29 -0.80 -10.52
CA THR A 107 -6.15 -0.51 -9.09
C THR A 107 -6.23 0.97 -8.75
N ASN A 108 -5.92 1.87 -9.69
CA ASN A 108 -6.05 3.31 -9.47
C ASN A 108 -7.45 3.79 -9.88
N ALA A 109 -8.32 4.00 -8.91
CA ALA A 109 -9.68 4.48 -9.14
C ALA A 109 -9.72 5.90 -9.73
N GLY A 110 -8.68 6.71 -9.50
CA GLY A 110 -8.54 8.08 -10.04
C GLY A 110 -8.00 8.13 -11.47
N LYS A 111 -7.86 6.98 -12.15
CA LYS A 111 -7.30 6.91 -13.48
C LYS A 111 -7.99 7.88 -14.45
N GLY A 112 -7.21 8.79 -15.00
CA GLY A 112 -7.64 9.75 -16.03
C GLY A 112 -8.12 11.10 -15.51
N ALA A 113 -8.44 11.29 -14.23
CA ALA A 113 -8.91 12.58 -13.73
C ALA A 113 -7.79 13.62 -13.65
N ALA A 114 -6.56 13.21 -13.36
CA ALA A 114 -5.41 14.10 -13.17
C ALA A 114 -4.46 14.15 -14.38
N LEU A 115 -4.44 13.11 -15.21
CA LEU A 115 -3.58 13.01 -16.39
C LEU A 115 -4.38 13.31 -17.65
N ASN A 116 -5.08 14.43 -17.66
CA ASN A 116 -5.85 14.95 -18.77
C ASN A 116 -5.52 14.32 -20.13
N LYS A 117 -6.41 13.45 -20.61
CA LYS A 117 -6.71 13.17 -22.04
C LYS A 117 -5.56 12.88 -23.00
N LYS A 118 -4.31 12.83 -22.58
CA LYS A 118 -3.17 12.51 -23.43
C LYS A 118 -2.50 11.21 -22.98
N GLN A 119 -3.07 10.06 -23.34
CA GLN A 119 -2.40 8.78 -23.64
C GLN A 119 -1.27 8.28 -22.70
N ILE A 120 -1.16 8.80 -21.49
CA ILE A 120 -0.25 8.23 -20.49
C ILE A 120 -1.11 7.30 -19.63
N PRO A 121 -0.81 6.00 -19.56
CA PRO A 121 -1.49 5.10 -18.64
C PRO A 121 -1.43 5.67 -17.23
N ALA A 122 -2.55 5.71 -16.52
CA ALA A 122 -2.53 6.06 -15.12
C ALA A 122 -1.65 5.01 -14.40
N PRO A 123 -0.75 5.42 -13.50
CA PRO A 123 0.02 4.47 -12.73
C PRO A 123 -0.91 3.63 -11.87
N ALA A 124 -0.46 2.45 -11.46
CA ALA A 124 -1.15 1.62 -10.48
C ALA A 124 -1.39 2.40 -9.16
N ALA A 125 -2.33 1.94 -8.34
CA ALA A 125 -2.47 2.50 -7.00
C ALA A 125 -1.26 2.19 -6.14
N LEU A 126 -0.97 3.10 -5.20
CA LEU A 126 0.07 2.95 -4.19
C LEU A 126 -0.56 3.03 -2.80
N PHE A 127 0.02 2.30 -1.84
CA PHE A 127 -0.32 2.47 -0.43
C PHE A 127 0.23 3.77 0.12
N GLY A 128 -0.49 4.41 1.04
CA GLY A 128 0.01 5.52 1.84
C GLY A 128 0.53 6.72 1.06
N TYR A 129 0.00 6.94 -0.14
CA TYR A 129 0.44 7.98 -1.04
C TYR A 129 -0.75 8.88 -1.47
N SER A 130 -0.51 9.85 -2.36
CA SER A 130 -1.54 10.82 -2.76
C SER A 130 -2.68 10.18 -3.60
N HIS A 131 -3.81 10.91 -3.72
CA HIS A 131 -4.95 10.50 -4.54
C HIS A 131 -4.66 10.46 -6.05
N LEU A 132 -3.52 10.99 -6.52
CA LEU A 132 -3.01 10.71 -7.87
C LEU A 132 -2.75 9.22 -8.09
N TYR A 133 -2.44 8.50 -7.02
CA TYR A 133 -2.13 7.07 -7.01
C TYR A 133 -3.19 6.27 -6.26
N GLY A 134 -4.44 6.74 -6.29
CA GLY A 134 -5.59 6.01 -5.76
C GLY A 134 -6.00 6.38 -4.33
N GLY A 135 -5.15 7.03 -3.54
CA GLY A 135 -5.45 7.43 -2.15
C GLY A 135 -5.75 6.26 -1.23
N VAL A 136 -5.07 5.13 -1.43
CA VAL A 136 -5.22 3.94 -0.58
C VAL A 136 -4.48 4.16 0.73
N PRO A 137 -5.10 3.92 1.90
CA PRO A 137 -4.43 4.06 3.19
C PRO A 137 -3.15 3.24 3.31
N GLY A 138 -2.16 3.80 4.00
CA GLY A 138 -0.85 3.18 4.19
C GLY A 138 -0.70 2.39 5.49
N GLY A 139 0.50 1.85 5.69
CA GLY A 139 0.84 1.00 6.82
C GLY A 139 1.50 1.71 8.01
N GLN A 140 1.54 3.05 8.07
CA GLN A 140 1.89 3.78 9.30
C GLN A 140 0.66 3.81 10.24
N ALA A 141 0.15 2.62 10.58
CA ALA A 141 -1.04 2.36 11.36
C ALA A 141 -0.90 1.01 12.09
N GLU A 142 -1.79 0.72 13.04
CA GLU A 142 -1.80 -0.60 13.70
C GLU A 142 -2.33 -1.72 12.79
N TYR A 143 -3.27 -1.37 11.89
CA TYR A 143 -3.85 -2.29 10.91
C TYR A 143 -3.96 -1.62 9.53
N VAL A 144 -3.97 -2.43 8.49
CA VAL A 144 -4.18 -1.96 7.11
C VAL A 144 -4.98 -2.98 6.31
N ARG A 145 -5.89 -2.48 5.47
CA ARG A 145 -6.52 -3.29 4.42
C ARG A 145 -5.60 -3.33 3.20
N VAL A 146 -5.29 -4.53 2.76
CA VAL A 146 -4.49 -4.78 1.56
C VAL A 146 -5.39 -5.34 0.47
N PRO A 147 -5.75 -4.53 -0.55
CA PRO A 147 -6.48 -5.01 -1.71
C PRO A 147 -5.64 -5.99 -2.53
N LYS A 148 -6.32 -6.90 -3.24
CA LYS A 148 -5.66 -7.86 -4.14
C LYS A 148 -4.66 -8.77 -3.41
N GLY A 149 -5.06 -9.30 -2.28
CA GLY A 149 -4.23 -10.14 -1.41
C GLY A 149 -3.59 -11.37 -2.08
N ASN A 150 -4.11 -11.80 -3.23
CA ASN A 150 -3.52 -12.90 -4.00
C ASN A 150 -2.29 -12.51 -4.84
N VAL A 151 -1.96 -11.20 -4.98
CA VAL A 151 -0.97 -10.73 -5.96
C VAL A 151 0.24 -10.06 -5.30
N GLY A 152 0.02 -9.04 -4.48
CA GLY A 152 1.09 -8.22 -3.92
C GLY A 152 1.85 -8.87 -2.76
N PRO A 153 1.17 -9.41 -1.75
CA PRO A 153 1.83 -9.88 -0.52
C PRO A 153 2.78 -11.05 -0.75
N PHE A 154 3.99 -10.97 -0.13
CA PHE A 154 4.96 -12.07 -0.12
C PHE A 154 5.08 -12.65 1.28
N LYS A 155 4.94 -13.99 1.39
CA LYS A 155 5.19 -14.68 2.67
C LYS A 155 6.64 -14.56 3.07
N VAL A 156 6.86 -14.14 4.30
CA VAL A 156 8.19 -14.01 4.89
C VAL A 156 8.63 -15.35 5.47
N PRO A 157 9.80 -15.88 5.08
CA PRO A 157 10.34 -17.10 5.68
C PRO A 157 10.47 -16.96 7.21
N PRO A 158 10.21 -18.03 7.99
CA PRO A 158 10.24 -17.96 9.47
C PRO A 158 11.56 -17.46 10.05
N LEU A 159 12.68 -17.75 9.38
CA LEU A 159 14.03 -17.39 9.85
C LEU A 159 14.42 -15.94 9.51
N LEU A 160 13.66 -15.24 8.67
CA LEU A 160 13.91 -13.85 8.33
C LEU A 160 13.15 -12.95 9.32
N SER A 161 13.90 -12.13 10.08
CA SER A 161 13.33 -11.17 11.02
C SER A 161 12.62 -10.00 10.31
N ASP A 162 11.70 -9.33 10.99
CA ASP A 162 10.90 -8.24 10.42
C ASP A 162 11.77 -7.05 10.01
N ASP A 163 12.81 -6.74 10.80
CA ASP A 163 13.77 -5.66 10.50
C ASP A 163 14.56 -5.87 9.20
N LYS A 164 14.70 -7.12 8.74
CA LYS A 164 15.31 -7.46 7.45
C LYS A 164 14.28 -7.61 6.34
N ALA A 165 13.14 -8.25 6.64
CA ALA A 165 12.10 -8.50 5.66
C ALA A 165 11.41 -7.21 5.19
N LEU A 166 11.29 -6.20 6.05
CA LEU A 166 10.65 -4.92 5.75
C LEU A 166 11.22 -4.26 4.50
N PHE A 167 12.53 -4.33 4.30
CA PHE A 167 13.20 -3.70 3.15
C PHE A 167 12.84 -4.32 1.79
N LEU A 168 12.20 -5.50 1.78
CA LEU A 168 11.65 -6.09 0.56
C LEU A 168 10.40 -5.35 0.05
N SER A 169 9.79 -4.48 0.86
CA SER A 169 8.60 -3.72 0.48
C SER A 169 8.89 -2.65 -0.59
N ASP A 170 10.03 -1.96 -0.51
CA ASP A 170 10.42 -0.90 -1.44
C ASP A 170 11.94 -0.79 -1.63
N ILE A 171 12.69 -0.43 -0.57
CA ILE A 171 14.06 0.07 -0.74
C ILE A 171 15.02 -0.94 -1.38
N LEU A 172 14.88 -2.23 -1.08
CA LEU A 172 15.73 -3.24 -1.70
C LEU A 172 15.46 -3.38 -3.21
N PRO A 173 14.22 -3.60 -3.68
CA PRO A 173 13.95 -3.65 -5.12
C PRO A 173 14.25 -2.31 -5.83
N THR A 174 13.99 -1.18 -5.18
CA THR A 174 14.32 0.16 -5.73
C THR A 174 15.84 0.37 -5.88
N ALA A 175 16.63 -0.07 -4.91
CA ALA A 175 18.09 0.05 -4.97
C ALA A 175 18.74 -0.97 -5.93
N TRP A 176 18.07 -2.10 -6.17
CA TRP A 176 18.55 -3.15 -7.07
C TRP A 176 18.35 -2.80 -8.56
N HIS A 177 17.32 -2.04 -8.88
CA HIS A 177 16.90 -1.70 -10.24
C HIS A 177 17.73 -0.57 -10.81
#